data_63c25f86fa40b03a521640a5b927949c
#
_entry.id   63c25f86fa40b03a521640a5b927949c
#
_cell.length_a   1.000
_cell.length_b   1.000
_cell.length_c   1.000
_cell.angle_alpha   90.00
_cell.angle_beta   90.00
_cell.angle_gamma   90.00
#
_symmetry.space_group_name_H-M   'P 1'
#
loop_
_entity.id
_entity.type
_entity.pdbx_description
1 polymer ?
#
loop_
_entity_poly.entity_id
_entity_poly.type
_entity_poly.pdbx_seq_one_letter_code
_entity_poly.pdbx_strand_id
1 'polypeptide(L)'
;MNKQLDDYNKILCESGLFFPGPTKGSFIFPPNGLILWQNIQNILNQKFAKYGIKNVSLPTLIPYSFFQKEKQHIQGFSPEFFQVQQIGEKKLTESLVLRPTSEVLFYDWFRQTLRSYQELPFLYNQWCQVFRTEKNTKPFLRNTEFFWQEGHTLHETAKEAQEFTWKMWQEYQNYVENSLCLAIIAGRKSENEKFAGAVESYTVECLLPDGQCLQLATSHYFGDNFCRAMNVEFQSVNKDKDGQPQHPFSTSWGTSTRAIGAIAKTHNDKLGIILPFDVAPVQIAFVLREENEGLINYYQKTKDLLNTFRCQLYNKYKQAKSNIIHADKEGCPLKIIIGKNELEQKIITLARRDDVKRKITISLENSETEKNFLRNFENNLVENLEKYNLENKTKEQLTTEHEKAVDSVEKGFKGDKVIKVIKQEIAEFQKNIYQKSANFRDKHIFLVNNFSELEKKVNEGVKGLFLIPFCNNLDCEKIIPQKIPAYSIRCLSLTEKSEEKEKCIFCSSLADNYAYLGRSY
;
A
#
# COMPACT_ATOMS: atom_id res chain seq x y z
N MET A 1 -1.56 -1.45 33.79
CA MET A 1 -1.42 -0.06 33.29
C MET A 1 -2.56 0.25 32.33
N ASN A 2 -3.70 0.75 32.85
CA ASN A 2 -4.83 1.18 32.01
C ASN A 2 -4.61 2.66 31.60
N LYS A 3 -3.76 2.90 30.61
CA LYS A 3 -3.86 4.14 29.85
C LYS A 3 -5.07 3.99 28.93
N GLN A 4 -6.06 4.86 29.08
CA GLN A 4 -7.19 4.96 28.15
C GLN A 4 -6.60 5.18 26.75
N LEU A 5 -6.77 4.18 25.87
CA LEU A 5 -6.28 4.25 24.47
C LEU A 5 -7.06 5.38 23.77
N ASP A 6 -6.36 6.18 22.94
CA ASP A 6 -7.05 7.10 22.04
C ASP A 6 -7.87 6.29 21.01
N ASP A 7 -8.84 6.94 20.36
CA ASP A 7 -9.75 6.26 19.40
C ASP A 7 -9.00 5.54 18.29
N TYR A 8 -7.88 6.09 17.83
CA TYR A 8 -7.04 5.50 16.80
C TYR A 8 -6.41 4.18 17.27
N ASN A 9 -5.78 4.18 18.44
CA ASN A 9 -5.16 2.98 19.00
C ASN A 9 -6.21 1.90 19.32
N LYS A 10 -7.39 2.32 19.78
CA LYS A 10 -8.52 1.42 20.05
C LYS A 10 -8.97 0.73 18.76
N ILE A 11 -9.16 1.47 17.66
CA ILE A 11 -9.54 0.91 16.36
C ILE A 11 -8.50 -0.13 15.90
N LEU A 12 -7.21 0.18 16.00
CA LEU A 12 -6.14 -0.74 15.60
C LEU A 12 -6.08 -2.02 16.45
N CYS A 13 -6.29 -1.91 17.76
CA CYS A 13 -6.32 -3.07 18.66
C CYS A 13 -7.57 -3.94 18.42
N GLU A 14 -8.75 -3.32 18.31
CA GLU A 14 -10.01 -4.04 18.12
C GLU A 14 -10.09 -4.73 16.74
N SER A 15 -9.41 -4.19 15.73
CA SER A 15 -9.31 -4.82 14.40
C SER A 15 -8.26 -5.92 14.31
N GLY A 16 -7.48 -6.15 15.37
CA GLY A 16 -6.40 -7.14 15.36
C GLY A 16 -5.22 -6.77 14.45
N LEU A 17 -5.05 -5.47 14.14
CA LEU A 17 -3.94 -5.00 13.31
C LEU A 17 -2.68 -4.68 14.10
N PHE A 18 -2.83 -4.38 15.38
CA PHE A 18 -1.77 -3.87 16.22
C PHE A 18 -1.90 -4.35 17.65
N PHE A 19 -0.74 -4.61 18.29
CA PHE A 19 -0.63 -4.77 19.72
C PHE A 19 0.65 -4.06 20.22
N PRO A 20 0.61 -3.35 21.37
CA PRO A 20 1.79 -2.66 21.90
C PRO A 20 2.97 -3.60 22.12
N GLY A 21 4.15 -3.21 21.68
CA GLY A 21 5.41 -3.91 21.95
C GLY A 21 6.01 -3.55 23.31
N PRO A 22 7.09 -4.22 23.71
CA PRO A 22 7.71 -4.03 25.02
C PRO A 22 8.50 -2.72 25.14
N THR A 23 8.93 -2.15 24.02
CA THR A 23 9.73 -0.91 23.98
C THR A 23 8.98 0.22 23.30
N LYS A 24 9.33 1.47 23.65
CA LYS A 24 8.72 2.64 23.03
C LYS A 24 8.94 2.64 21.51
N GLY A 25 7.86 2.75 20.73
CA GLY A 25 7.93 2.80 19.29
C GLY A 25 8.06 1.42 18.60
N SER A 26 8.07 0.33 19.37
CA SER A 26 7.91 -1.02 18.84
C SER A 26 6.47 -1.51 19.02
N PHE A 27 6.08 -2.46 18.18
CA PHE A 27 4.76 -3.08 18.28
C PHE A 27 4.75 -4.49 17.67
N ILE A 28 3.78 -5.27 18.10
CA ILE A 28 3.53 -6.60 17.57
C ILE A 28 2.53 -6.47 16.43
N PHE A 29 2.81 -7.13 15.31
CA PHE A 29 1.84 -7.38 14.25
C PHE A 29 1.08 -8.67 14.59
N PRO A 30 -0.19 -8.59 15.05
CA PRO A 30 -1.04 -9.76 15.14
C PRO A 30 -1.33 -10.32 13.73
N PRO A 31 -1.93 -11.52 13.62
CA PRO A 31 -2.14 -12.17 12.32
C PRO A 31 -2.79 -11.26 11.26
N ASN A 32 -3.87 -10.53 11.61
CA ASN A 32 -4.54 -9.63 10.68
C ASN A 32 -3.62 -8.50 10.20
N GLY A 33 -2.83 -7.91 11.10
CA GLY A 33 -1.88 -6.85 10.76
C GLY A 33 -0.80 -7.33 9.81
N LEU A 34 -0.24 -8.52 10.07
CA LEU A 34 0.80 -9.10 9.24
C LEU A 34 0.26 -9.51 7.85
N ILE A 35 -0.90 -10.17 7.80
CA ILE A 35 -1.54 -10.55 6.53
C ILE A 35 -1.87 -9.31 5.69
N LEU A 36 -2.37 -8.23 6.30
CA LEU A 36 -2.62 -6.98 5.59
C LEU A 36 -1.33 -6.44 4.96
N TRP A 37 -0.21 -6.42 5.70
CA TRP A 37 1.08 -6.01 5.16
C TRP A 37 1.56 -6.93 4.04
N GLN A 38 1.41 -8.24 4.18
CA GLN A 38 1.75 -9.20 3.13
C GLN A 38 0.88 -9.03 1.87
N ASN A 39 -0.40 -8.67 2.02
CA ASN A 39 -1.25 -8.34 0.88
C ASN A 39 -0.75 -7.09 0.14
N ILE A 40 -0.31 -6.05 0.87
CA ILE A 40 0.35 -4.88 0.29
C ILE A 40 1.62 -5.28 -0.48
N GLN A 41 2.46 -6.12 0.13
CA GLN A 41 3.67 -6.64 -0.52
C GLN A 41 3.34 -7.38 -1.82
N ASN A 42 2.33 -8.24 -1.81
CA ASN A 42 1.90 -9.01 -2.98
C ASN A 42 1.42 -8.11 -4.12
N ILE A 43 0.62 -7.08 -3.82
CA ILE A 43 0.13 -6.12 -4.80
C ILE A 43 1.31 -5.37 -5.45
N LEU A 44 2.23 -4.86 -4.65
CA LEU A 44 3.38 -4.12 -5.18
C LEU A 44 4.37 -5.04 -5.90
N ASN A 45 4.62 -6.25 -5.41
CA ASN A 45 5.46 -7.23 -6.12
C ASN A 45 4.92 -7.56 -7.50
N GLN A 46 3.59 -7.72 -7.66
CA GLN A 46 2.98 -7.94 -8.98
C GLN A 46 3.18 -6.74 -9.92
N LYS A 47 3.15 -5.51 -9.39
CA LYS A 47 3.43 -4.29 -10.16
C LYS A 47 4.91 -4.22 -10.54
N PHE A 48 5.81 -4.45 -9.60
CA PHE A 48 7.26 -4.40 -9.82
C PHE A 48 7.75 -5.49 -10.78
N ALA A 49 7.17 -6.69 -10.74
CA ALA A 49 7.50 -7.78 -11.65
C ALA A 49 7.30 -7.41 -13.13
N LYS A 50 6.33 -6.53 -13.47
CA LYS A 50 6.11 -6.04 -14.83
C LYS A 50 7.29 -5.27 -15.41
N TYR A 51 8.13 -4.73 -14.56
CA TYR A 51 9.33 -3.96 -14.91
C TYR A 51 10.62 -4.78 -14.77
N GLY A 52 10.53 -6.07 -14.43
CA GLY A 52 11.68 -6.92 -14.21
C GLY A 52 12.43 -6.67 -12.89
N ILE A 53 11.82 -5.95 -11.95
CA ILE A 53 12.40 -5.67 -10.62
C ILE A 53 12.49 -6.96 -9.82
N LYS A 54 13.66 -7.23 -9.23
CA LYS A 54 13.95 -8.44 -8.45
C LYS A 54 14.06 -8.12 -6.97
N ASN A 55 13.47 -8.97 -6.13
CA ASN A 55 13.61 -8.85 -4.68
C ASN A 55 14.99 -9.33 -4.23
N VAL A 56 15.60 -8.58 -3.32
CA VAL A 56 16.86 -8.88 -2.66
C VAL A 56 16.73 -8.74 -1.14
N SER A 57 17.71 -9.20 -0.39
CA SER A 57 17.79 -9.00 1.05
C SER A 57 19.22 -8.64 1.44
N LEU A 58 19.39 -7.46 2.01
CA LEU A 58 20.68 -6.95 2.50
C LEU A 58 20.78 -7.08 4.03
N PRO A 59 22.00 -7.11 4.60
CA PRO A 59 22.21 -7.20 6.04
C PRO A 59 21.52 -6.09 6.84
N THR A 60 21.08 -6.40 8.05
CA THR A 60 20.48 -5.42 8.99
C THR A 60 21.54 -4.59 9.70
N LEU A 61 22.69 -5.20 9.99
CA LEU A 61 23.81 -4.57 10.68
C LEU A 61 24.79 -3.99 9.66
N ILE A 62 25.11 -2.72 9.79
CA ILE A 62 25.98 -1.96 8.89
C ILE A 62 27.17 -1.43 9.69
N PRO A 63 28.43 -1.61 9.23
CA PRO A 63 29.59 -0.98 9.86
C PRO A 63 29.43 0.54 9.92
N TYR A 64 29.70 1.15 11.07
CA TYR A 64 29.52 2.60 11.27
C TYR A 64 30.39 3.43 10.31
N SER A 65 31.54 2.91 9.90
CA SER A 65 32.43 3.55 8.91
C SER A 65 31.76 3.83 7.56
N PHE A 66 30.74 3.02 7.16
CA PHE A 66 29.98 3.26 5.94
C PHE A 66 29.25 4.60 5.98
N PHE A 67 28.66 4.96 7.12
CA PHE A 67 27.98 6.24 7.30
C PHE A 67 28.96 7.42 7.47
N GLN A 68 30.15 7.17 7.99
CA GLN A 68 31.18 8.22 8.11
C GLN A 68 31.71 8.70 6.76
N LYS A 69 31.85 7.80 5.79
CA LYS A 69 32.29 8.11 4.41
C LYS A 69 31.28 9.01 3.69
N GLU A 70 30.02 8.95 4.07
CA GLU A 70 28.92 9.63 3.39
C GLU A 70 28.30 10.80 4.14
N LYS A 71 28.92 11.28 5.20
CA LYS A 71 28.40 12.40 6.02
C LYS A 71 27.86 13.58 5.21
N GLN A 72 28.35 13.81 4.00
CA GLN A 72 27.90 14.88 3.11
C GLN A 72 26.56 14.55 2.41
N HIS A 73 26.23 13.28 2.24
CA HIS A 73 25.03 12.81 1.54
C HIS A 73 23.88 12.41 2.49
N ILE A 74 24.20 12.21 3.80
CA ILE A 74 23.24 11.72 4.82
C ILE A 74 22.72 12.86 5.71
N GLN A 75 22.96 14.12 5.40
CA GLN A 75 22.54 15.26 6.24
C GLN A 75 21.04 15.34 6.56
N GLY A 76 20.19 14.67 5.81
CA GLY A 76 18.75 14.58 6.07
C GLY A 76 18.32 13.49 7.05
N PHE A 77 19.23 12.58 7.48
CA PHE A 77 18.94 11.54 8.46
C PHE A 77 19.38 11.98 9.85
N SER A 78 18.62 11.56 10.88
CA SER A 78 18.96 11.83 12.28
C SER A 78 20.40 11.34 12.55
N PRO A 79 21.26 12.17 13.19
CA PRO A 79 22.59 11.75 13.59
C PRO A 79 22.60 10.63 14.65
N GLU A 80 21.42 10.30 15.20
CA GLU A 80 21.27 9.29 16.21
C GLU A 80 20.92 7.94 15.59
N PHE A 81 21.83 6.97 15.74
CA PHE A 81 21.64 5.60 15.27
C PHE A 81 21.52 4.63 16.45
N PHE A 82 20.77 3.56 16.26
CA PHE A 82 20.86 2.39 17.12
C PHE A 82 22.17 1.66 16.82
N GLN A 83 23.07 1.60 17.80
CA GLN A 83 24.39 1.01 17.63
C GLN A 83 24.58 -0.22 18.49
N VAL A 84 25.21 -1.24 17.93
CA VAL A 84 25.70 -2.41 18.63
C VAL A 84 27.21 -2.24 18.81
N GLN A 85 27.66 -2.10 20.06
CA GLN A 85 29.07 -1.85 20.40
C GLN A 85 29.75 -3.07 21.01
N GLN A 86 28.99 -4.08 21.43
CA GLN A 86 29.52 -5.29 22.06
C GLN A 86 28.64 -6.52 21.76
N ILE A 87 29.25 -7.70 21.82
CA ILE A 87 28.59 -9.01 21.74
C ILE A 87 28.95 -9.78 23.01
N GLY A 88 27.98 -10.01 23.90
CA GLY A 88 28.27 -10.46 25.26
C GLY A 88 29.16 -9.45 25.97
N GLU A 89 30.27 -9.89 26.53
CA GLU A 89 31.28 -9.03 27.19
C GLU A 89 32.35 -8.46 26.23
N LYS A 90 32.40 -8.98 24.98
CA LYS A 90 33.42 -8.58 24.00
C LYS A 90 33.01 -7.30 23.31
N LYS A 91 33.78 -6.24 23.46
CA LYS A 91 33.65 -5.00 22.66
C LYS A 91 34.06 -5.27 21.22
N LEU A 92 33.29 -4.70 20.30
CA LEU A 92 33.60 -4.71 18.88
C LEU A 92 34.70 -3.68 18.58
N THR A 93 35.58 -3.99 17.65
CA THR A 93 36.61 -3.04 17.15
C THR A 93 35.96 -1.88 16.39
N GLU A 94 34.82 -2.13 15.77
CA GLU A 94 33.99 -1.14 15.09
C GLU A 94 32.54 -1.34 15.50
N SER A 95 31.82 -0.25 15.78
CA SER A 95 30.39 -0.27 16.06
C SER A 95 29.59 -0.67 14.81
N LEU A 96 28.54 -1.44 15.00
CA LEU A 96 27.57 -1.76 13.97
C LEU A 96 26.29 -0.93 14.20
N VAL A 97 25.66 -0.49 13.12
CA VAL A 97 24.43 0.29 13.13
C VAL A 97 23.28 -0.60 12.68
N LEU A 98 22.16 -0.59 13.41
CA LEU A 98 20.91 -1.10 12.89
C LEU A 98 20.43 -0.18 11.76
N ARG A 99 20.26 -0.72 10.55
CA ARG A 99 20.01 0.08 9.33
C ARG A 99 18.82 1.05 9.48
N PRO A 100 19.02 2.36 9.29
CA PRO A 100 17.93 3.32 9.15
C PRO A 100 17.41 3.39 7.71
N THR A 101 18.19 2.90 6.76
CA THR A 101 18.02 2.79 5.33
C THR A 101 19.16 1.95 4.73
N SER A 102 19.09 1.50 3.50
CA SER A 102 20.07 0.58 2.91
C SER A 102 20.88 1.16 1.74
N GLU A 103 20.81 2.47 1.43
CA GLU A 103 21.55 3.08 0.32
C GLU A 103 23.03 2.67 0.35
N VAL A 104 23.70 2.87 1.48
CA VAL A 104 25.13 2.56 1.64
C VAL A 104 25.49 1.13 1.28
N LEU A 105 24.61 0.17 1.60
CA LEU A 105 24.81 -1.23 1.27
C LEU A 105 24.56 -1.53 -0.20
N PHE A 106 23.52 -0.91 -0.79
CA PHE A 106 23.24 -1.06 -2.21
C PHE A 106 24.40 -0.56 -3.06
N TYR A 107 24.89 0.64 -2.79
CA TYR A 107 26.00 1.22 -3.57
C TYR A 107 27.32 0.49 -3.35
N ASP A 108 27.61 -0.01 -2.13
CA ASP A 108 28.79 -0.85 -1.91
C ASP A 108 28.70 -2.17 -2.69
N TRP A 109 27.51 -2.79 -2.72
CA TRP A 109 27.27 -3.99 -3.51
C TRP A 109 27.35 -3.70 -5.00
N PHE A 110 26.77 -2.63 -5.49
CA PHE A 110 26.84 -2.20 -6.89
C PHE A 110 28.28 -1.96 -7.33
N ARG A 111 29.08 -1.28 -6.53
CA ARG A 111 30.51 -1.06 -6.77
C ARG A 111 31.29 -2.36 -6.93
N GLN A 112 30.90 -3.40 -6.21
CA GLN A 112 31.57 -4.72 -6.27
C GLN A 112 31.10 -5.55 -7.44
N THR A 113 29.91 -5.32 -7.99
CA THR A 113 29.28 -6.19 -9.00
C THR A 113 29.22 -5.59 -10.39
N LEU A 114 28.94 -4.31 -10.54
CA LEU A 114 28.86 -3.65 -11.84
C LEU A 114 30.23 -3.55 -12.52
N ARG A 115 30.34 -3.96 -13.78
CA ARG A 115 31.56 -3.88 -14.58
C ARG A 115 31.34 -3.22 -15.94
N SER A 116 30.24 -3.52 -16.60
CA SER A 116 29.96 -3.14 -17.97
C SER A 116 28.53 -2.61 -18.15
N TYR A 117 28.34 -1.73 -19.11
CA TYR A 117 27.02 -1.24 -19.52
C TYR A 117 26.04 -2.37 -19.88
N GLN A 118 26.56 -3.52 -20.35
CA GLN A 118 25.72 -4.69 -20.70
C GLN A 118 25.00 -5.31 -19.49
N GLU A 119 25.43 -5.01 -18.27
CA GLU A 119 24.79 -5.48 -17.04
C GLU A 119 23.66 -4.55 -16.56
N LEU A 120 23.57 -3.34 -17.13
CA LEU A 120 22.54 -2.36 -16.82
C LEU A 120 21.23 -2.64 -17.59
N PRO A 121 20.05 -2.29 -17.05
CA PRO A 121 19.87 -1.69 -15.73
C PRO A 121 19.89 -2.72 -14.58
N PHE A 122 20.38 -2.32 -13.40
CA PHE A 122 20.13 -3.03 -12.16
C PHE A 122 18.80 -2.55 -11.56
N LEU A 123 17.87 -3.48 -11.27
CA LEU A 123 16.52 -3.18 -10.80
C LEU A 123 16.22 -4.06 -9.58
N TYR A 124 16.42 -3.51 -8.38
CA TYR A 124 16.28 -4.27 -7.14
C TYR A 124 15.29 -3.65 -6.17
N ASN A 125 14.60 -4.52 -5.46
CA ASN A 125 13.64 -4.19 -4.41
C ASN A 125 13.97 -4.96 -3.13
N GLN A 126 13.81 -4.33 -1.97
CA GLN A 126 13.96 -4.98 -0.68
C GLN A 126 12.74 -4.71 0.20
N TRP A 127 12.24 -5.77 0.82
CA TRP A 127 11.28 -5.72 1.93
C TRP A 127 12.02 -5.98 3.22
N CYS A 128 12.06 -5.03 4.11
CA CYS A 128 12.83 -5.17 5.33
C CYS A 128 12.31 -4.31 6.48
N GLN A 129 12.90 -4.50 7.66
CA GLN A 129 12.74 -3.61 8.81
C GLN A 129 13.86 -2.58 8.82
N VAL A 130 13.51 -1.37 9.25
CA VAL A 130 14.45 -0.27 9.50
C VAL A 130 14.21 0.33 10.87
N PHE A 131 15.25 0.98 11.40
CA PHE A 131 15.29 1.49 12.76
C PHE A 131 15.62 2.99 12.73
N ARG A 132 14.73 3.81 13.29
CA ARG A 132 14.89 5.27 13.35
C ARG A 132 14.53 5.78 14.74
N THR A 133 15.31 6.73 15.24
CA THR A 133 14.97 7.38 16.51
C THR A 133 13.77 8.29 16.35
N GLU A 134 12.72 8.05 17.13
CA GLU A 134 11.49 8.83 17.10
C GLU A 134 11.13 9.32 18.50
N LYS A 135 11.00 10.64 18.65
CA LYS A 135 10.63 11.26 19.94
C LYS A 135 9.16 10.99 20.28
N ASN A 136 8.28 11.12 19.30
CA ASN A 136 6.83 10.94 19.45
C ASN A 136 6.37 9.79 18.56
N THR A 137 6.15 8.63 19.18
CA THR A 137 5.75 7.42 18.46
C THR A 137 4.23 7.29 18.35
N LYS A 138 3.75 6.82 17.20
CA LYS A 138 2.35 6.46 16.96
C LYS A 138 2.26 5.26 16.03
N PRO A 139 1.51 4.21 16.38
CA PRO A 139 1.47 2.97 15.61
C PRO A 139 1.27 3.20 14.11
N PHE A 140 2.04 2.51 13.28
CA PHE A 140 2.10 2.61 11.83
C PHE A 140 2.52 3.96 11.24
N LEU A 141 2.34 5.06 11.94
CA LEU A 141 2.57 6.42 11.43
C LEU A 141 3.98 6.92 11.76
N ARG A 142 4.43 6.73 13.00
CA ARG A 142 5.78 7.03 13.50
C ARG A 142 6.23 5.97 14.47
N ASN A 143 7.13 5.12 14.03
CA ASN A 143 7.66 4.00 14.79
C ASN A 143 9.17 4.01 14.81
N THR A 144 9.73 3.51 15.89
CA THR A 144 11.18 3.33 16.03
C THR A 144 11.68 2.18 15.17
N GLU A 145 10.87 1.13 15.07
CA GLU A 145 11.08 -0.02 14.21
C GLU A 145 9.83 -0.22 13.34
N PHE A 146 10.00 -0.35 12.02
CA PHE A 146 8.88 -0.53 11.10
C PHE A 146 9.29 -1.28 9.84
N PHE A 147 8.32 -1.94 9.22
CA PHE A 147 8.49 -2.53 7.89
C PHE A 147 8.36 -1.46 6.81
N TRP A 148 9.17 -1.60 5.79
CA TRP A 148 9.11 -0.80 4.61
C TRP A 148 9.49 -1.57 3.35
N GLN A 149 9.28 -0.96 2.22
CA GLN A 149 9.83 -1.32 0.93
C GLN A 149 10.77 -0.21 0.50
N GLU A 150 11.93 -0.59 0.02
CA GLU A 150 12.87 0.29 -0.66
C GLU A 150 13.34 -0.38 -1.95
N GLY A 151 13.36 0.39 -3.03
CA GLY A 151 13.91 -0.06 -4.30
C GLY A 151 15.07 0.82 -4.71
N HIS A 152 16.07 0.23 -5.36
CA HIS A 152 17.27 0.92 -5.85
C HIS A 152 17.65 0.42 -7.24
N THR A 153 17.97 1.34 -8.13
CA THR A 153 18.33 1.01 -9.50
C THR A 153 19.58 1.72 -9.98
N LEU A 154 20.21 1.11 -10.97
CA LEU A 154 21.25 1.76 -11.79
C LEU A 154 20.85 1.68 -13.26
N HIS A 155 21.07 2.78 -13.96
CA HIS A 155 20.79 2.94 -15.40
C HIS A 155 21.99 3.50 -16.12
N GLU A 156 22.14 3.17 -17.40
CA GLU A 156 23.22 3.72 -18.22
C GLU A 156 23.05 5.22 -18.48
N THR A 157 21.80 5.67 -18.68
CA THR A 157 21.50 7.04 -19.07
C THR A 157 20.63 7.78 -18.05
N ALA A 158 20.82 9.11 -17.97
CA ALA A 158 19.97 10.00 -17.16
C ALA A 158 18.49 9.87 -17.54
N LYS A 159 18.20 9.78 -18.84
CA LYS A 159 16.83 9.68 -19.35
C LYS A 159 16.13 8.41 -18.86
N GLU A 160 16.78 7.27 -18.94
CA GLU A 160 16.23 6.00 -18.42
C GLU A 160 15.92 6.08 -16.93
N ALA A 161 16.85 6.62 -16.14
CA ALA A 161 16.68 6.78 -14.70
C ALA A 161 15.51 7.74 -14.37
N GLN A 162 15.39 8.86 -15.07
CA GLN A 162 14.27 9.80 -14.88
C GLN A 162 12.92 9.17 -15.25
N GLU A 163 12.85 8.49 -16.40
CA GLU A 163 11.63 7.77 -16.81
C GLU A 163 11.25 6.69 -15.81
N PHE A 164 12.24 5.98 -15.26
CA PHE A 164 11.99 4.95 -14.27
C PHE A 164 11.49 5.54 -12.93
N THR A 165 12.08 6.66 -12.49
CA THR A 165 11.61 7.41 -11.32
C THR A 165 10.14 7.79 -11.47
N TRP A 166 9.77 8.32 -12.65
CA TRP A 166 8.39 8.68 -12.97
C TRP A 166 7.44 7.50 -12.98
N LYS A 167 7.84 6.36 -13.59
CA LYS A 167 7.06 5.12 -13.61
C LYS A 167 6.76 4.61 -12.20
N MET A 168 7.77 4.57 -11.32
CA MET A 168 7.58 4.11 -9.93
C MET A 168 6.65 5.06 -9.14
N TRP A 169 6.76 6.36 -9.36
CA TRP A 169 5.84 7.32 -8.76
C TRP A 169 4.39 7.12 -9.24
N GLN A 170 4.16 6.84 -10.53
CA GLN A 170 2.83 6.53 -11.06
C GLN A 170 2.28 5.20 -10.48
N GLU A 171 3.12 4.17 -10.34
CA GLU A 171 2.69 2.91 -9.72
C GLU A 171 2.28 3.10 -8.26
N TYR A 172 2.93 3.99 -7.53
CA TYR A 172 2.50 4.32 -6.17
C TYR A 172 1.17 5.08 -6.13
N GLN A 173 0.96 6.03 -7.04
CA GLN A 173 -0.35 6.69 -7.15
C GLN A 173 -1.45 5.66 -7.40
N ASN A 174 -1.26 4.83 -8.41
CA ASN A 174 -2.20 3.77 -8.76
C ASN A 174 -2.46 2.81 -7.59
N TYR A 175 -1.42 2.40 -6.87
CA TYR A 175 -1.53 1.55 -5.69
C TYR A 175 -2.35 2.20 -4.58
N VAL A 176 -2.04 3.44 -4.24
CA VAL A 176 -2.70 4.14 -3.13
C VAL A 176 -4.17 4.43 -3.45
N GLU A 177 -4.47 4.88 -4.66
CA GLU A 177 -5.85 5.22 -5.05
C GLU A 177 -6.72 3.99 -5.28
N ASN A 178 -6.22 2.99 -5.99
CA ASN A 178 -7.05 1.85 -6.40
C ASN A 178 -7.08 0.74 -5.34
N SER A 179 -5.93 0.40 -4.71
CA SER A 179 -5.89 -0.72 -3.77
C SER A 179 -6.10 -0.30 -2.31
N LEU A 180 -5.69 0.93 -1.93
CA LEU A 180 -5.94 1.47 -0.59
C LEU A 180 -7.16 2.39 -0.53
N CYS A 181 -7.72 2.76 -1.68
CA CYS A 181 -8.89 3.65 -1.82
C CYS A 181 -8.69 5.00 -1.11
N LEU A 182 -7.47 5.53 -1.10
CA LEU A 182 -7.11 6.81 -0.50
C LEU A 182 -6.93 7.88 -1.59
N ALA A 183 -7.60 9.00 -1.44
CA ALA A 183 -7.39 10.14 -2.31
C ALA A 183 -6.06 10.81 -1.99
N ILE A 184 -5.24 11.01 -3.01
CA ILE A 184 -3.87 11.49 -2.88
C ILE A 184 -3.70 12.96 -3.24
N ILE A 185 -2.57 13.50 -2.77
CA ILE A 185 -1.92 14.69 -3.24
C ILE A 185 -0.55 14.22 -3.74
N ALA A 186 -0.27 14.48 -5.01
CA ALA A 186 0.93 13.96 -5.64
C ALA A 186 1.64 15.09 -6.40
N GLY A 187 2.97 15.14 -6.28
CA GLY A 187 3.76 16.20 -6.90
C GLY A 187 5.25 16.04 -6.68
N ARG A 188 6.01 17.03 -7.12
CA ARG A 188 7.45 17.12 -6.91
C ARG A 188 7.74 17.79 -5.57
N LYS A 189 8.68 17.25 -4.80
CA LYS A 189 9.19 17.91 -3.59
C LYS A 189 9.92 19.20 -3.94
N SER A 190 9.81 20.19 -3.07
CA SER A 190 10.61 21.42 -3.15
C SER A 190 12.09 21.14 -2.86
N GLU A 191 12.94 22.13 -3.09
CA GLU A 191 14.39 22.01 -2.86
C GLU A 191 14.73 21.69 -1.40
N ASN A 192 13.96 22.21 -0.45
CA ASN A 192 14.17 21.95 0.99
C ASN A 192 13.60 20.61 1.46
N GLU A 193 12.55 20.10 0.81
CA GLU A 193 11.83 18.89 1.22
C GLU A 193 12.27 17.64 0.43
N LYS A 194 13.06 17.78 -0.63
CA LYS A 194 13.57 16.64 -1.41
C LYS A 194 14.56 15.82 -0.59
N PHE A 195 14.71 14.56 -0.94
CA PHE A 195 15.68 13.68 -0.32
C PHE A 195 17.10 14.22 -0.49
N ALA A 196 17.89 14.20 0.57
CA ALA A 196 19.27 14.69 0.55
C ALA A 196 20.09 13.94 -0.51
N GLY A 197 20.74 14.67 -1.41
CA GLY A 197 21.50 14.11 -2.54
C GLY A 197 20.68 13.79 -3.79
N ALA A 198 19.34 13.84 -3.72
CA ALA A 198 18.50 13.69 -4.92
C ALA A 198 18.51 14.94 -5.79
N VAL A 199 18.51 14.75 -7.10
CA VAL A 199 18.25 15.81 -8.09
C VAL A 199 16.77 16.16 -8.07
N GLU A 200 15.90 15.13 -8.07
CA GLU A 200 14.46 15.27 -8.00
C GLU A 200 13.85 14.23 -7.06
N SER A 201 12.78 14.64 -6.38
CA SER A 201 11.99 13.74 -5.53
C SER A 201 10.50 13.94 -5.82
N TYR A 202 9.79 12.86 -6.03
CA TYR A 202 8.34 12.84 -6.21
C TYR A 202 7.69 12.18 -4.99
N THR A 203 6.53 12.69 -4.59
CA THR A 203 5.82 12.20 -3.40
C THR A 203 4.37 11.83 -3.72
N VAL A 204 3.86 10.88 -2.94
CA VAL A 204 2.43 10.56 -2.85
C VAL A 204 2.06 10.73 -1.39
N GLU A 205 1.17 11.66 -1.12
CA GLU A 205 0.70 12.01 0.22
C GLU A 205 -0.82 11.90 0.31
N CYS A 206 -1.35 11.74 1.51
CA CYS A 206 -2.78 11.84 1.75
C CYS A 206 -3.09 12.84 2.86
N LEU A 207 -4.22 13.53 2.73
CA LEU A 207 -4.75 14.40 3.76
C LEU A 207 -5.55 13.58 4.77
N LEU A 208 -5.11 13.59 6.03
CA LEU A 208 -5.77 12.88 7.11
C LEU A 208 -6.94 13.71 7.71
N PRO A 209 -7.93 13.07 8.37
CA PRO A 209 -9.08 13.76 8.95
C PRO A 209 -8.75 14.82 10.02
N ASP A 210 -7.54 14.75 10.60
CA ASP A 210 -7.06 15.77 11.54
C ASP A 210 -6.43 17.00 10.85
N GLY A 211 -6.39 17.02 9.52
CA GLY A 211 -5.87 18.10 8.69
C GLY A 211 -4.35 18.06 8.50
N GLN A 212 -3.68 16.98 8.89
CA GLN A 212 -2.26 16.77 8.64
C GLN A 212 -2.05 15.98 7.34
N CYS A 213 -0.94 16.23 6.67
CA CYS A 213 -0.57 15.52 5.46
C CYS A 213 0.42 14.41 5.78
N LEU A 214 0.12 13.19 5.34
CA LEU A 214 0.95 12.01 5.55
C LEU A 214 1.57 11.55 4.25
N GLN A 215 2.90 11.53 4.20
CA GLN A 215 3.65 10.93 3.10
C GLN A 215 3.53 9.41 3.15
N LEU A 216 3.03 8.81 2.06
CA LEU A 216 2.82 7.37 1.90
C LEU A 216 3.93 6.71 1.09
N ALA A 217 4.40 7.39 0.04
CA ALA A 217 5.43 6.86 -0.83
C ALA A 217 6.23 7.99 -1.49
N THR A 218 7.46 7.67 -1.91
CA THR A 218 8.34 8.58 -2.63
C THR A 218 9.09 7.85 -3.74
N SER A 219 9.48 8.61 -4.77
CA SER A 219 10.38 8.16 -5.82
C SER A 219 11.43 9.25 -6.08
N HIS A 220 12.71 8.86 -6.12
CA HIS A 220 13.84 9.79 -6.17
C HIS A 220 14.70 9.51 -7.39
N TYR A 221 15.10 10.57 -8.08
CA TYR A 221 16.15 10.56 -9.07
C TYR A 221 17.40 11.17 -8.45
N PHE A 222 18.48 10.40 -8.39
CA PHE A 222 19.74 10.83 -7.77
C PHE A 222 20.75 11.41 -8.78
N GLY A 223 20.47 11.34 -10.07
CA GLY A 223 21.52 11.55 -11.06
C GLY A 223 22.61 10.49 -10.89
N ASP A 224 23.85 10.92 -11.04
CA ASP A 224 25.03 10.09 -10.75
C ASP A 224 25.71 10.44 -9.41
N ASN A 225 25.08 11.29 -8.57
CA ASN A 225 25.64 11.82 -7.33
C ASN A 225 26.11 10.73 -6.37
N PHE A 226 25.24 9.76 -6.05
CA PHE A 226 25.59 8.66 -5.16
C PHE A 226 26.62 7.72 -5.78
N CYS A 227 26.51 7.46 -7.10
CA CYS A 227 27.46 6.59 -7.80
C CYS A 227 28.87 7.20 -7.78
N ARG A 228 29.01 8.51 -8.00
CA ARG A 228 30.30 9.22 -7.87
C ARG A 228 30.83 9.15 -6.45
N ALA A 229 29.99 9.46 -5.46
CA ALA A 229 30.38 9.45 -4.04
C ALA A 229 30.85 8.07 -3.56
N MET A 230 30.26 6.98 -4.09
CA MET A 230 30.57 5.60 -3.71
C MET A 230 31.52 4.88 -4.68
N ASN A 231 32.04 5.58 -5.68
CA ASN A 231 32.91 5.02 -6.72
C ASN A 231 32.27 3.81 -7.44
N VAL A 232 31.00 3.92 -7.77
CA VAL A 232 30.30 2.95 -8.64
C VAL A 232 30.55 3.35 -10.08
N GLU A 233 31.26 2.52 -10.82
CA GLU A 233 31.72 2.79 -12.16
C GLU A 233 31.45 1.62 -13.10
N PHE A 234 31.31 1.90 -14.40
CA PHE A 234 31.17 0.87 -15.44
C PHE A 234 31.92 1.27 -16.72
N GLN A 235 32.27 0.26 -17.50
CA GLN A 235 32.83 0.46 -18.84
C GLN A 235 31.70 0.67 -19.84
N SER A 236 31.66 1.84 -20.45
CA SER A 236 30.73 2.18 -21.52
C SER A 236 31.36 1.95 -22.91
N VAL A 237 30.49 1.74 -23.92
CA VAL A 237 30.93 1.71 -25.34
C VAL A 237 31.44 3.09 -25.76
N ASN A 238 30.78 4.13 -25.31
CA ASN A 238 31.18 5.51 -25.54
C ASN A 238 32.10 5.91 -24.38
N LYS A 239 33.41 5.66 -24.55
CA LYS A 239 34.41 6.20 -23.61
C LYS A 239 34.22 7.72 -23.53
N ASP A 240 34.28 8.27 -22.32
CA ASP A 240 34.48 9.71 -22.17
C ASP A 240 35.65 10.15 -23.02
N LYS A 241 35.66 11.41 -23.45
CA LYS A 241 36.74 11.99 -24.27
C LYS A 241 38.14 11.72 -23.70
N ASP A 242 38.21 11.42 -22.39
CA ASP A 242 39.44 11.15 -21.64
C ASP A 242 39.66 9.66 -21.32
N GLY A 243 38.81 8.73 -21.80
CA GLY A 243 38.94 7.28 -21.58
C GLY A 243 38.64 6.80 -20.16
N GLN A 244 38.03 7.65 -19.33
CA GLN A 244 37.68 7.34 -17.94
C GLN A 244 36.41 6.48 -17.85
N PRO A 245 36.26 5.65 -16.80
CA PRO A 245 35.02 4.95 -16.50
C PRO A 245 33.87 5.92 -16.28
N GLN A 246 32.66 5.51 -16.65
CA GLN A 246 31.44 6.30 -16.43
C GLN A 246 30.74 5.87 -15.15
N HIS A 247 30.01 6.82 -14.53
CA HIS A 247 29.15 6.55 -13.39
C HIS A 247 27.71 6.35 -13.87
N PRO A 248 27.01 5.30 -13.41
CA PRO A 248 25.61 5.09 -13.76
C PRO A 248 24.70 6.10 -13.07
N PHE A 249 23.52 6.32 -13.65
CA PHE A 249 22.46 7.13 -13.06
C PHE A 249 21.59 6.25 -12.17
N SER A 250 21.23 6.76 -10.99
CA SER A 250 20.55 5.96 -9.99
C SER A 250 19.22 6.54 -9.54
N THR A 251 18.35 5.65 -9.10
CA THR A 251 17.05 6.00 -8.53
C THR A 251 16.78 5.19 -7.27
N SER A 252 15.89 5.72 -6.42
CA SER A 252 15.27 4.92 -5.36
C SER A 252 13.79 5.23 -5.22
N TRP A 253 13.03 4.30 -4.66
CA TRP A 253 11.63 4.49 -4.35
C TRP A 253 11.25 3.69 -3.12
N GLY A 254 10.28 4.19 -2.34
CA GLY A 254 9.92 3.57 -1.06
C GLY A 254 8.52 3.85 -0.57
N THR A 255 7.96 2.87 0.14
CA THR A 255 6.72 2.95 0.92
C THR A 255 6.87 2.17 2.22
N SER A 256 5.99 2.39 3.18
CA SER A 256 6.08 1.75 4.49
C SER A 256 4.71 1.39 5.06
N THR A 257 4.71 0.81 6.24
CA THR A 257 3.50 0.54 7.03
C THR A 257 2.66 1.78 7.37
N ARG A 258 3.12 2.99 7.03
CA ARG A 258 2.30 4.22 7.05
C ARG A 258 1.01 4.07 6.24
N ALA A 259 1.02 3.26 5.18
CA ALA A 259 -0.17 2.92 4.40
C ALA A 259 -1.29 2.33 5.26
N ILE A 260 -0.97 1.45 6.22
CA ILE A 260 -1.93 0.87 7.17
C ILE A 260 -2.48 1.96 8.11
N GLY A 261 -1.59 2.82 8.59
CA GLY A 261 -1.99 3.96 9.44
C GLY A 261 -2.92 4.93 8.73
N ALA A 262 -2.68 5.21 7.45
CA ALA A 262 -3.54 6.05 6.63
C ALA A 262 -4.94 5.44 6.44
N ILE A 263 -5.02 4.14 6.13
CA ILE A 263 -6.28 3.40 6.04
C ILE A 263 -7.05 3.55 7.36
N ALA A 264 -6.42 3.25 8.49
CA ALA A 264 -7.05 3.30 9.81
C ALA A 264 -7.52 4.70 10.21
N LYS A 265 -6.82 5.75 9.77
CA LYS A 265 -7.20 7.16 10.01
C LYS A 265 -8.34 7.61 9.10
N THR A 266 -8.39 7.14 7.85
CA THR A 266 -9.31 7.65 6.83
C THR A 266 -10.56 6.79 6.70
N HIS A 267 -10.41 5.47 6.76
CA HIS A 267 -11.48 4.50 6.53
C HIS A 267 -11.92 3.88 7.86
N ASN A 268 -12.73 4.61 8.61
CA ASN A 268 -13.32 4.12 9.84
C ASN A 268 -14.69 4.78 10.10
N ASP A 269 -15.46 4.18 11.00
CA ASP A 269 -16.70 4.69 11.53
C ASP A 269 -16.90 4.25 13.00
N LYS A 270 -18.10 4.42 13.53
CA LYS A 270 -18.45 4.03 14.91
C LYS A 270 -18.35 2.51 15.17
N LEU A 271 -18.38 1.70 14.13
CA LEU A 271 -18.27 0.24 14.23
C LEU A 271 -16.81 -0.26 14.21
N GLY A 272 -15.87 0.57 13.77
CA GLY A 272 -14.46 0.24 13.66
C GLY A 272 -13.86 0.59 12.29
N ILE A 273 -12.79 -0.10 11.93
CA ILE A 273 -12.10 0.11 10.64
C ILE A 273 -12.94 -0.41 9.46
N ILE A 274 -12.70 0.17 8.28
CA ILE A 274 -13.22 -0.30 6.99
C ILE A 274 -12.01 -0.59 6.11
N LEU A 275 -11.69 -1.87 5.90
CA LEU A 275 -10.52 -2.23 5.10
C LEU A 275 -10.85 -2.25 3.60
N PRO A 276 -10.03 -1.62 2.74
CA PRO A 276 -10.13 -1.80 1.31
C PRO A 276 -10.06 -3.28 0.92
N PHE A 277 -10.87 -3.69 -0.04
CA PHE A 277 -11.05 -5.10 -0.37
C PHE A 277 -9.74 -5.81 -0.75
N ASP A 278 -8.89 -5.15 -1.54
CA ASP A 278 -7.66 -5.76 -2.04
C ASP A 278 -6.68 -6.14 -0.92
N VAL A 279 -6.60 -5.31 0.13
CA VAL A 279 -5.64 -5.49 1.22
C VAL A 279 -6.24 -6.17 2.47
N ALA A 280 -7.56 -6.32 2.56
CA ALA A 280 -8.22 -6.92 3.72
C ALA A 280 -7.72 -8.35 3.99
N PRO A 281 -7.36 -8.71 5.22
CA PRO A 281 -6.98 -10.08 5.58
C PRO A 281 -8.09 -11.08 5.26
N VAL A 282 -9.31 -10.74 5.60
CA VAL A 282 -10.54 -11.46 5.25
C VAL A 282 -11.35 -10.56 4.32
N GLN A 283 -11.59 -11.02 3.08
CA GLN A 283 -12.38 -10.30 2.09
C GLN A 283 -13.88 -10.54 2.26
N ILE A 284 -14.24 -11.76 2.60
CA ILE A 284 -15.62 -12.19 2.79
C ILE A 284 -15.74 -12.96 4.11
N ALA A 285 -16.46 -12.38 5.06
CA ALA A 285 -16.78 -13.03 6.32
C ALA A 285 -18.08 -13.83 6.17
N PHE A 286 -18.05 -15.11 6.43
CA PHE A 286 -19.26 -15.94 6.56
C PHE A 286 -19.77 -15.92 7.99
N VAL A 287 -21.06 -15.71 8.17
CA VAL A 287 -21.74 -15.78 9.48
C VAL A 287 -22.96 -16.69 9.38
N LEU A 288 -22.97 -17.77 10.15
CA LEU A 288 -24.13 -18.64 10.26
C LEU A 288 -25.08 -18.08 11.36
N ARG A 289 -26.39 -18.06 11.09
CA ARG A 289 -27.40 -17.63 12.07
C ARG A 289 -27.52 -18.61 13.23
N GLU A 290 -27.30 -19.89 12.96
CA GLU A 290 -27.23 -21.00 13.90
C GLU A 290 -26.24 -22.05 13.36
N GLU A 291 -25.73 -22.91 14.24
CA GLU A 291 -24.84 -24.00 13.85
C GLU A 291 -25.63 -25.30 13.80
N ASN A 292 -25.81 -25.85 12.61
CA ASN A 292 -26.31 -27.17 12.35
C ASN A 292 -25.62 -27.76 11.10
N GLU A 293 -25.67 -29.07 10.95
CA GLU A 293 -24.99 -29.79 9.88
C GLU A 293 -25.39 -29.29 8.48
N GLY A 294 -26.68 -29.02 8.26
CA GLY A 294 -27.18 -28.51 6.98
C GLY A 294 -26.59 -27.16 6.61
N LEU A 295 -26.51 -26.21 7.56
CA LEU A 295 -25.93 -24.89 7.33
C LEU A 295 -24.40 -24.93 7.18
N ILE A 296 -23.73 -25.83 7.90
CA ILE A 296 -22.28 -26.03 7.77
C ILE A 296 -21.97 -26.56 6.36
N ASN A 297 -22.72 -27.56 5.89
CA ASN A 297 -22.56 -28.11 4.54
C ASN A 297 -22.87 -27.05 3.46
N TYR A 298 -23.90 -26.23 3.66
CA TYR A 298 -24.25 -25.15 2.74
C TYR A 298 -23.17 -24.04 2.71
N TYR A 299 -22.64 -23.68 3.87
CA TYR A 299 -21.47 -22.77 3.97
C TYR A 299 -20.29 -23.32 3.18
N GLN A 300 -19.94 -24.61 3.38
CA GLN A 300 -18.77 -25.19 2.70
C GLN A 300 -18.94 -25.15 1.18
N LYS A 301 -20.10 -25.58 0.67
CA LYS A 301 -20.42 -25.49 -0.77
C LYS A 301 -20.32 -24.05 -1.30
N THR A 302 -20.85 -23.09 -0.55
CA THR A 302 -20.80 -21.67 -0.96
C THR A 302 -19.37 -21.13 -0.94
N LYS A 303 -18.59 -21.49 0.07
CA LYS A 303 -17.17 -21.10 0.16
C LYS A 303 -16.36 -21.65 -1.01
N ASP A 304 -16.60 -22.90 -1.41
CA ASP A 304 -15.91 -23.54 -2.54
C ASP A 304 -16.16 -22.81 -3.88
N LEU A 305 -17.36 -22.21 -4.06
CA LEU A 305 -17.64 -21.34 -5.21
C LEU A 305 -16.85 -20.02 -5.17
N LEU A 306 -16.37 -19.60 -3.99
CA LEU A 306 -15.68 -18.33 -3.74
C LEU A 306 -14.19 -18.52 -3.42
N ASN A 307 -13.58 -19.61 -3.87
CA ASN A 307 -12.20 -19.99 -3.58
C ASN A 307 -11.14 -18.97 -4.06
N THR A 308 -11.51 -18.06 -4.96
CA THR A 308 -10.66 -16.96 -5.42
C THR A 308 -10.54 -15.81 -4.42
N PHE A 309 -11.37 -15.80 -3.38
CA PHE A 309 -11.38 -14.78 -2.34
C PHE A 309 -10.89 -15.33 -0.99
N ARG A 310 -10.34 -14.44 -0.16
CA ARG A 310 -9.96 -14.76 1.23
C ARG A 310 -11.22 -14.80 2.09
N CYS A 311 -11.78 -16.00 2.25
CA CYS A 311 -13.02 -16.25 2.97
C CYS A 311 -12.75 -16.86 4.35
N GLN A 312 -13.48 -16.41 5.37
CA GLN A 312 -13.39 -16.96 6.73
C GLN A 312 -14.77 -17.10 7.38
N LEU A 313 -14.97 -18.19 8.14
CA LEU A 313 -16.14 -18.36 8.99
C LEU A 313 -15.96 -17.66 10.34
N TYR A 314 -16.92 -16.79 10.68
CA TYR A 314 -17.00 -16.10 11.96
C TYR A 314 -17.99 -16.78 12.88
N ASN A 315 -17.49 -17.63 13.79
CA ASN A 315 -18.29 -18.41 14.74
C ASN A 315 -17.75 -18.37 16.16
N LYS A 316 -16.91 -17.37 16.47
CA LYS A 316 -16.30 -17.20 17.80
C LYS A 316 -17.34 -17.07 18.92
N TYR A 317 -18.48 -16.48 18.63
CA TYR A 317 -19.54 -16.19 19.58
C TYR A 317 -20.78 -17.04 19.27
N LYS A 318 -21.54 -17.42 20.32
CA LYS A 318 -22.78 -18.19 20.16
C LYS A 318 -23.85 -17.46 19.36
N GLN A 319 -23.90 -16.12 19.47
CA GLN A 319 -24.89 -15.30 18.77
C GLN A 319 -24.34 -14.79 17.43
N ALA A 320 -25.04 -15.02 16.34
CA ALA A 320 -24.69 -14.54 15.00
C ALA A 320 -24.48 -13.01 14.95
N LYS A 321 -25.29 -12.23 15.69
CA LYS A 321 -25.12 -10.77 15.79
C LYS A 321 -23.75 -10.38 16.31
N SER A 322 -23.22 -11.09 17.30
CA SER A 322 -21.89 -10.84 17.86
C SER A 322 -20.78 -11.17 16.88
N ASN A 323 -20.96 -12.21 16.04
CA ASN A 323 -20.03 -12.56 14.96
C ASN A 323 -20.04 -11.52 13.83
N ILE A 324 -21.21 -10.97 13.49
CA ILE A 324 -21.33 -9.85 12.55
C ILE A 324 -20.56 -8.63 13.05
N ILE A 325 -20.77 -8.24 14.33
CA ILE A 325 -20.07 -7.10 14.96
C ILE A 325 -18.55 -7.37 14.99
N HIS A 326 -18.13 -8.59 15.25
CA HIS A 326 -16.72 -8.96 15.23
C HIS A 326 -16.10 -8.78 13.84
N ALA A 327 -16.76 -9.27 12.79
CA ALA A 327 -16.33 -9.05 11.42
C ALA A 327 -16.29 -7.55 11.03
N ASP A 328 -17.27 -6.75 11.51
CA ASP A 328 -17.27 -5.30 11.30
C ASP A 328 -16.09 -4.60 11.99
N LYS A 329 -15.76 -5.00 13.22
CA LYS A 329 -14.60 -4.46 13.97
C LYS A 329 -13.26 -4.79 13.32
N GLU A 330 -13.12 -6.00 12.76
CA GLU A 330 -11.95 -6.40 12.00
C GLU A 330 -11.89 -5.77 10.60
N GLY A 331 -12.95 -5.05 10.20
CA GLY A 331 -13.00 -4.30 8.95
C GLY A 331 -13.27 -5.14 7.72
N CYS A 332 -13.87 -6.33 7.86
CA CYS A 332 -14.19 -7.20 6.73
C CYS A 332 -15.09 -6.48 5.71
N PRO A 333 -14.69 -6.32 4.44
CA PRO A 333 -15.43 -5.56 3.43
C PRO A 333 -16.81 -6.11 3.15
N LEU A 334 -16.93 -7.43 3.02
CA LEU A 334 -18.16 -8.12 2.67
C LEU A 334 -18.49 -9.21 3.70
N LYS A 335 -19.78 -9.42 3.92
CA LYS A 335 -20.29 -10.49 4.78
C LYS A 335 -21.35 -11.30 4.04
N ILE A 336 -21.28 -12.63 4.12
CA ILE A 336 -22.32 -13.53 3.68
C ILE A 336 -22.97 -14.13 4.91
N ILE A 337 -24.27 -13.86 5.06
CA ILE A 337 -25.06 -14.33 6.20
C ILE A 337 -25.94 -15.48 5.71
N ILE A 338 -25.84 -16.63 6.41
CA ILE A 338 -26.54 -17.87 6.06
C ILE A 338 -27.40 -18.32 7.24
N GLY A 339 -28.68 -18.58 6.98
CA GLY A 339 -29.64 -19.16 7.90
C GLY A 339 -30.54 -20.18 7.19
N LYS A 340 -31.57 -20.64 7.87
CA LYS A 340 -32.53 -21.63 7.30
C LYS A 340 -33.16 -21.15 6.02
N ASN A 341 -33.58 -19.88 5.98
CA ASN A 341 -34.20 -19.28 4.80
C ASN A 341 -33.25 -19.26 3.60
N GLU A 342 -32.00 -18.93 3.80
CA GLU A 342 -30.97 -18.94 2.75
C GLU A 342 -30.73 -20.36 2.24
N LEU A 343 -30.71 -21.36 3.12
CA LEU A 343 -30.55 -22.77 2.77
C LEU A 343 -31.77 -23.30 1.98
N GLU A 344 -33.00 -23.05 2.46
CA GLU A 344 -34.23 -23.53 1.85
C GLU A 344 -34.46 -22.92 0.45
N GLN A 345 -34.18 -21.63 0.29
CA GLN A 345 -34.32 -20.91 -0.96
C GLN A 345 -33.10 -21.02 -1.87
N LYS A 346 -32.04 -21.68 -1.44
CA LYS A 346 -30.74 -21.76 -2.16
C LYS A 346 -30.21 -20.40 -2.59
N ILE A 347 -30.18 -19.46 -1.67
CA ILE A 347 -29.71 -18.09 -1.85
C ILE A 347 -28.59 -17.77 -0.87
N ILE A 348 -27.81 -16.73 -1.14
CA ILE A 348 -26.93 -16.09 -0.18
C ILE A 348 -27.35 -14.63 0.04
N THR A 349 -27.22 -14.17 1.28
CA THR A 349 -27.45 -12.75 1.62
C THR A 349 -26.10 -12.09 1.83
N LEU A 350 -25.72 -11.21 0.90
CA LEU A 350 -24.49 -10.41 0.94
C LEU A 350 -24.77 -9.06 1.58
N ALA A 351 -23.91 -8.66 2.52
CA ALA A 351 -23.93 -7.34 3.17
C ALA A 351 -22.55 -6.67 3.05
N ARG A 352 -22.53 -5.35 2.85
CA ARG A 352 -21.31 -4.54 2.73
C ARG A 352 -20.97 -3.84 4.03
N ARG A 353 -19.68 -3.61 4.28
CA ARG A 353 -19.19 -2.90 5.47
C ARG A 353 -19.37 -1.38 5.39
N ASP A 354 -19.30 -0.79 4.19
CA ASP A 354 -19.43 0.65 3.95
C ASP A 354 -20.89 1.15 3.97
N ASP A 355 -21.86 0.23 3.76
CA ASP A 355 -23.30 0.48 3.86
C ASP A 355 -24.00 -0.70 4.53
N VAL A 356 -24.04 -0.68 5.84
CA VAL A 356 -24.60 -1.77 6.68
C VAL A 356 -26.10 -2.02 6.47
N LYS A 357 -26.81 -1.08 5.83
CA LYS A 357 -28.25 -1.23 5.53
C LYS A 357 -28.46 -1.97 4.19
N ARG A 358 -27.50 -1.91 3.28
CA ARG A 358 -27.57 -2.56 1.98
C ARG A 358 -27.34 -4.06 2.13
N LYS A 359 -28.32 -4.83 1.70
CA LYS A 359 -28.26 -6.28 1.61
C LYS A 359 -28.70 -6.70 0.21
N ILE A 360 -28.00 -7.67 -0.36
CA ILE A 360 -28.25 -8.20 -1.68
C ILE A 360 -28.43 -9.69 -1.56
N THR A 361 -29.48 -10.20 -2.21
CA THR A 361 -29.76 -11.62 -2.28
C THR A 361 -29.28 -12.16 -3.63
N ILE A 362 -28.48 -13.23 -3.62
CA ILE A 362 -27.95 -13.87 -4.82
C ILE A 362 -28.46 -15.31 -4.83
N SER A 363 -29.18 -15.70 -5.89
CA SER A 363 -29.65 -17.07 -6.07
C SER A 363 -28.50 -17.97 -6.53
N LEU A 364 -28.38 -19.14 -5.91
CA LEU A 364 -27.48 -20.22 -6.32
C LEU A 364 -28.15 -21.24 -7.26
N GLU A 365 -29.44 -21.07 -7.59
CA GLU A 365 -30.09 -21.91 -8.58
C GLU A 365 -29.70 -21.51 -10.00
N ASN A 366 -29.57 -22.52 -10.85
CA ASN A 366 -29.30 -22.31 -12.26
C ASN A 366 -30.51 -21.66 -12.96
N SER A 367 -30.24 -20.72 -13.87
CA SER A 367 -31.26 -20.18 -14.77
C SER A 367 -31.77 -21.28 -15.71
N GLU A 368 -32.93 -21.05 -16.33
CA GLU A 368 -33.50 -22.03 -17.29
C GLU A 368 -32.56 -22.27 -18.49
N THR A 369 -31.84 -21.24 -18.91
CA THR A 369 -30.80 -21.36 -19.96
C THR A 369 -29.66 -22.27 -19.53
N GLU A 370 -29.17 -22.11 -18.28
CA GLU A 370 -28.11 -22.94 -17.70
C GLU A 370 -28.58 -24.39 -17.52
N LYS A 371 -29.83 -24.60 -17.07
CA LYS A 371 -30.41 -25.95 -16.98
C LYS A 371 -30.52 -26.63 -18.34
N ASN A 372 -30.93 -25.90 -19.38
CA ASN A 372 -30.99 -26.44 -20.74
C ASN A 372 -29.60 -26.77 -21.29
N PHE A 373 -28.60 -25.94 -21.02
CA PHE A 373 -27.23 -26.23 -21.39
C PHE A 373 -26.72 -27.51 -20.67
N LEU A 374 -26.96 -27.64 -19.37
CA LEU A 374 -26.55 -28.82 -18.61
C LEU A 374 -27.19 -30.10 -19.16
N ARG A 375 -28.50 -30.06 -19.45
CA ARG A 375 -29.19 -31.21 -20.09
C ARG A 375 -28.58 -31.59 -21.45
N ASN A 376 -28.25 -30.61 -22.27
CA ASN A 376 -27.60 -30.88 -23.58
C ASN A 376 -26.17 -31.41 -23.36
N PHE A 377 -25.45 -30.90 -22.39
CA PHE A 377 -24.09 -31.39 -22.03
C PHE A 377 -24.14 -32.83 -21.53
N GLU A 378 -25.09 -33.16 -20.64
CA GLU A 378 -25.34 -34.52 -20.16
C GLU A 378 -25.65 -35.48 -21.32
N ASN A 379 -26.57 -35.11 -22.21
CA ASN A 379 -26.95 -35.94 -23.35
C ASN A 379 -25.74 -36.20 -24.27
N ASN A 380 -24.99 -35.16 -24.62
CA ASN A 380 -23.79 -35.27 -25.47
C ASN A 380 -22.70 -36.12 -24.81
N LEU A 381 -22.55 -36.03 -23.46
CA LEU A 381 -21.57 -36.83 -22.72
C LEU A 381 -21.95 -38.31 -22.72
N VAL A 382 -23.25 -38.62 -22.55
CA VAL A 382 -23.76 -40.00 -22.60
C VAL A 382 -23.54 -40.57 -24.02
N GLU A 383 -23.93 -39.84 -25.10
CA GLU A 383 -23.75 -40.30 -26.49
C GLU A 383 -22.26 -40.55 -26.81
N ASN A 384 -21.35 -39.71 -26.30
CA ASN A 384 -19.92 -39.89 -26.51
C ASN A 384 -19.37 -41.10 -25.72
N LEU A 385 -19.84 -41.33 -24.50
CA LEU A 385 -19.45 -42.49 -23.71
C LEU A 385 -19.93 -43.82 -24.31
N GLU A 386 -21.11 -43.81 -24.94
CA GLU A 386 -21.66 -44.95 -25.68
C GLU A 386 -20.89 -45.23 -26.99
N LYS A 387 -20.44 -44.18 -27.70
CA LYS A 387 -19.62 -44.29 -28.93
C LYS A 387 -18.18 -44.76 -28.70
N TYR A 388 -17.59 -44.32 -27.64
CA TYR A 388 -16.25 -44.73 -27.24
C TYR A 388 -16.36 -45.91 -26.27
N ASN A 389 -16.77 -47.08 -26.76
CA ASN A 389 -16.76 -48.35 -26.04
C ASN A 389 -15.32 -48.62 -25.54
N LEU A 390 -15.00 -48.01 -24.40
CA LEU A 390 -13.68 -48.14 -23.78
C LEU A 390 -13.62 -49.52 -23.12
N GLU A 391 -12.99 -50.46 -23.82
CA GLU A 391 -12.82 -51.88 -23.46
C GLU A 391 -12.21 -52.14 -22.07
N ASN A 392 -11.92 -51.10 -21.29
CA ASN A 392 -11.19 -51.21 -20.01
C ASN A 392 -11.85 -50.55 -18.77
N LYS A 393 -13.09 -50.03 -18.85
CA LYS A 393 -13.78 -49.44 -17.68
C LYS A 393 -15.11 -50.09 -17.41
N THR A 394 -15.42 -50.31 -16.13
CA THR A 394 -16.73 -50.82 -15.72
C THR A 394 -17.82 -49.75 -15.87
N LYS A 395 -19.08 -50.18 -16.07
CA LYS A 395 -20.24 -49.27 -16.19
C LYS A 395 -20.35 -48.33 -14.97
N GLU A 396 -20.01 -48.81 -13.81
CA GLU A 396 -20.00 -48.08 -12.53
C GLU A 396 -18.95 -46.96 -12.49
N GLN A 397 -17.75 -47.21 -13.05
CA GLN A 397 -16.67 -46.22 -13.15
C GLN A 397 -17.03 -45.10 -14.15
N LEU A 398 -17.65 -45.42 -15.28
CA LEU A 398 -18.12 -44.48 -16.27
C LEU A 398 -19.24 -43.58 -15.73
N THR A 399 -20.18 -44.15 -14.96
CA THR A 399 -21.26 -43.39 -14.30
C THR A 399 -20.68 -42.39 -13.29
N THR A 400 -19.69 -42.80 -12.48
CA THR A 400 -19.06 -41.95 -11.49
C THR A 400 -18.25 -40.79 -12.14
N GLU A 401 -17.58 -41.04 -13.25
CA GLU A 401 -16.86 -40.00 -14.00
C GLU A 401 -17.82 -39.00 -14.67
N HIS A 402 -18.93 -39.49 -15.21
CA HIS A 402 -19.99 -38.69 -15.78
C HIS A 402 -20.60 -37.74 -14.73
N GLU A 403 -21.01 -38.28 -13.57
CA GLU A 403 -21.56 -37.49 -12.47
C GLU A 403 -20.59 -36.42 -12.00
N LYS A 404 -19.29 -36.74 -11.88
CA LYS A 404 -18.25 -35.77 -11.52
C LYS A 404 -18.07 -34.66 -12.56
N ALA A 405 -18.16 -34.98 -13.86
CA ALA A 405 -18.03 -34.01 -14.94
C ALA A 405 -19.21 -33.04 -14.96
N VAL A 406 -20.45 -33.54 -14.83
CA VAL A 406 -21.67 -32.71 -14.76
C VAL A 406 -21.65 -31.80 -13.53
N ASP A 407 -21.32 -32.34 -12.35
CA ASP A 407 -21.21 -31.58 -11.10
C ASP A 407 -20.15 -30.45 -11.20
N SER A 408 -19.03 -30.72 -11.90
CA SER A 408 -17.98 -29.73 -12.13
C SER A 408 -18.45 -28.57 -13.00
N VAL A 409 -19.18 -28.85 -14.09
CA VAL A 409 -19.73 -27.81 -14.99
C VAL A 409 -20.82 -27.01 -14.29
N GLU A 410 -21.71 -27.68 -13.54
CA GLU A 410 -22.75 -27.00 -12.75
C GLU A 410 -22.17 -26.08 -11.69
N LYS A 411 -21.11 -26.52 -10.98
CA LYS A 411 -20.38 -25.70 -10.03
C LYS A 411 -19.73 -24.49 -10.70
N GLY A 412 -19.20 -24.67 -11.93
CA GLY A 412 -18.63 -23.59 -12.72
C GLY A 412 -19.67 -22.49 -13.00
N PHE A 413 -20.84 -22.81 -13.51
CA PHE A 413 -21.90 -21.84 -13.79
C PHE A 413 -22.35 -21.07 -12.53
N LYS A 414 -22.61 -21.79 -11.44
CA LYS A 414 -23.00 -21.17 -10.16
C LYS A 414 -21.89 -20.24 -9.65
N GLY A 415 -20.65 -20.67 -9.72
CA GLY A 415 -19.48 -19.88 -9.31
C GLY A 415 -19.37 -18.59 -10.11
N ASP A 416 -19.42 -18.64 -11.42
CA ASP A 416 -19.28 -17.49 -12.31
C ASP A 416 -20.37 -16.43 -12.07
N LYS A 417 -21.61 -16.84 -11.89
CA LYS A 417 -22.74 -15.96 -11.59
C LYS A 417 -22.54 -15.23 -10.26
N VAL A 418 -22.22 -15.97 -9.21
CA VAL A 418 -22.00 -15.41 -7.86
C VAL A 418 -20.77 -14.49 -7.86
N ILE A 419 -19.67 -14.92 -8.45
CA ILE A 419 -18.44 -14.13 -8.57
C ILE A 419 -18.69 -12.83 -9.34
N LYS A 420 -19.49 -12.85 -10.41
CA LYS A 420 -19.82 -11.65 -11.18
C LYS A 420 -20.55 -10.61 -10.33
N VAL A 421 -21.57 -11.02 -9.57
CA VAL A 421 -22.31 -10.11 -8.67
C VAL A 421 -21.40 -9.59 -7.55
N ILE A 422 -20.60 -10.46 -6.95
CA ILE A 422 -19.64 -10.05 -5.88
C ILE A 422 -18.63 -9.05 -6.44
N LYS A 423 -18.09 -9.26 -7.64
CA LYS A 423 -17.15 -8.30 -8.28
C LYS A 423 -17.79 -6.93 -8.51
N GLN A 424 -19.08 -6.88 -8.87
CA GLN A 424 -19.81 -5.61 -9.00
C GLN A 424 -19.91 -4.90 -7.64
N GLU A 425 -20.24 -5.63 -6.58
CA GLU A 425 -20.34 -5.07 -5.22
C GLU A 425 -18.98 -4.64 -4.68
N ILE A 426 -17.91 -5.36 -4.99
CA ILE A 426 -16.54 -4.95 -4.66
C ILE A 426 -16.19 -3.63 -5.33
N ALA A 427 -16.45 -3.51 -6.64
CA ALA A 427 -16.17 -2.28 -7.40
C ALA A 427 -16.90 -1.07 -6.80
N GLU A 428 -18.19 -1.26 -6.47
CA GLU A 428 -18.98 -0.20 -5.85
C GLU A 428 -18.52 0.12 -4.42
N PHE A 429 -18.18 -0.90 -3.62
CA PHE A 429 -17.60 -0.73 -2.29
C PHE A 429 -16.31 0.11 -2.34
N GLN A 430 -15.35 -0.27 -3.18
CA GLN A 430 -14.08 0.45 -3.31
C GLN A 430 -14.29 1.88 -3.81
N LYS A 431 -15.18 2.07 -4.81
CA LYS A 431 -15.58 3.39 -5.28
C LYS A 431 -16.14 4.27 -4.17
N ASN A 432 -17.00 3.72 -3.32
CA ASN A 432 -17.65 4.48 -2.25
C ASN A 432 -16.66 4.93 -1.18
N ILE A 433 -15.76 4.04 -0.73
CA ILE A 433 -14.77 4.43 0.29
C ILE A 433 -13.72 5.39 -0.29
N TYR A 434 -13.32 5.22 -1.56
CA TYR A 434 -12.47 6.19 -2.26
C TYR A 434 -13.14 7.56 -2.36
N GLN A 435 -14.42 7.60 -2.77
CA GLN A 435 -15.15 8.86 -2.93
C GLN A 435 -15.31 9.62 -1.61
N LYS A 436 -15.46 8.92 -0.48
CA LYS A 436 -15.45 9.54 0.85
C LYS A 436 -14.11 10.23 1.14
N SER A 437 -12.99 9.55 0.81
CA SER A 437 -11.64 10.11 0.95
C SER A 437 -11.43 11.31 0.01
N ALA A 438 -11.86 11.21 -1.25
CA ALA A 438 -11.74 12.27 -2.24
C ALA A 438 -12.57 13.50 -1.86
N ASN A 439 -13.82 13.31 -1.48
CA ASN A 439 -14.69 14.39 -1.03
C ASN A 439 -14.13 15.10 0.21
N PHE A 440 -13.49 14.37 1.13
CA PHE A 440 -12.82 14.98 2.25
C PHE A 440 -11.64 15.82 1.79
N ARG A 441 -10.72 15.28 0.98
CA ARG A 441 -9.56 15.98 0.44
C ARG A 441 -9.99 17.26 -0.29
N ASP A 442 -10.92 17.17 -1.21
CA ASP A 442 -11.32 18.29 -2.08
C ASP A 442 -11.98 19.44 -1.28
N LYS A 443 -12.71 19.12 -0.22
CA LYS A 443 -13.29 20.11 0.70
C LYS A 443 -12.28 20.77 1.62
N HIS A 444 -11.08 20.22 1.75
CA HIS A 444 -10.05 20.70 2.66
C HIS A 444 -8.77 21.14 1.95
N ILE A 445 -8.85 21.40 0.65
CA ILE A 445 -7.83 22.13 -0.13
C ILE A 445 -8.36 23.52 -0.39
N PHE A 446 -7.65 24.54 0.07
CA PHE A 446 -8.07 25.94 -0.01
C PHE A 446 -7.09 26.71 -0.89
N LEU A 447 -7.55 27.28 -2.00
CA LEU A 447 -6.75 28.19 -2.81
C LEU A 447 -6.57 29.50 -2.02
N VAL A 448 -5.33 29.97 -1.89
CA VAL A 448 -4.97 31.18 -1.15
C VAL A 448 -3.92 31.97 -1.94
N ASN A 449 -4.26 33.20 -2.30
CA ASN A 449 -3.44 34.01 -3.21
C ASN A 449 -2.63 35.10 -2.50
N ASN A 450 -2.76 35.28 -1.19
CA ASN A 450 -1.99 36.26 -0.43
C ASN A 450 -1.73 35.78 1.01
N PHE A 451 -0.66 36.29 1.61
CA PHE A 451 -0.19 35.86 2.92
C PHE A 451 -1.19 36.22 4.04
N SER A 452 -1.87 37.36 3.99
CA SER A 452 -2.82 37.76 5.01
C SER A 452 -4.01 36.81 5.13
N GLU A 453 -4.51 36.32 3.98
CA GLU A 453 -5.57 35.31 3.96
C GLU A 453 -5.07 33.97 4.54
N LEU A 454 -3.86 33.55 4.19
CA LEU A 454 -3.24 32.35 4.74
C LEU A 454 -3.11 32.44 6.26
N GLU A 455 -2.54 33.55 6.75
CA GLU A 455 -2.34 33.79 8.17
C GLU A 455 -3.67 33.78 8.94
N LYS A 456 -4.70 34.42 8.41
CA LYS A 456 -6.04 34.40 8.98
C LYS A 456 -6.57 32.97 9.11
N LYS A 457 -6.55 32.18 8.03
CA LYS A 457 -7.04 30.78 8.05
C LYS A 457 -6.25 29.90 9.01
N VAL A 458 -4.93 30.09 9.10
CA VAL A 458 -4.05 29.35 10.04
C VAL A 458 -4.39 29.72 11.49
N ASN A 459 -4.59 31.02 11.80
CA ASN A 459 -4.95 31.49 13.13
C ASN A 459 -6.36 31.07 13.55
N GLU A 460 -7.29 30.96 12.61
CA GLU A 460 -8.64 30.40 12.83
C GLU A 460 -8.61 28.86 13.03
N GLY A 461 -7.46 28.21 12.87
CA GLY A 461 -7.30 26.77 13.04
C GLY A 461 -7.94 25.95 11.93
N VAL A 462 -8.05 26.50 10.71
CA VAL A 462 -8.59 25.78 9.54
C VAL A 462 -7.74 24.55 9.28
N LYS A 463 -8.39 23.40 9.26
CA LYS A 463 -7.74 22.10 9.00
C LYS A 463 -7.72 21.80 7.51
N GLY A 464 -6.55 21.51 6.95
CA GLY A 464 -6.42 21.15 5.56
C GLY A 464 -5.12 21.61 4.95
N LEU A 465 -5.12 21.68 3.63
CA LEU A 465 -4.01 22.14 2.79
C LEU A 465 -4.35 23.48 2.16
N PHE A 466 -3.33 24.30 2.00
CA PHE A 466 -3.43 25.53 1.27
C PHE A 466 -2.69 25.40 -0.08
N LEU A 467 -3.39 25.59 -1.17
CA LEU A 467 -2.81 25.67 -2.51
C LEU A 467 -2.41 27.12 -2.73
N ILE A 468 -1.12 27.36 -2.90
CA ILE A 468 -0.54 28.71 -2.92
C ILE A 468 0.35 28.92 -4.14
N PRO A 469 0.37 30.11 -4.77
CA PRO A 469 1.40 30.44 -5.74
C PRO A 469 2.76 30.57 -5.06
N PHE A 470 3.77 29.87 -5.60
CA PHE A 470 5.09 29.73 -4.97
C PHE A 470 6.23 29.84 -5.97
N CYS A 471 7.30 30.57 -5.63
CA CYS A 471 8.46 30.83 -6.47
C CYS A 471 9.53 29.74 -6.44
N ASN A 472 9.31 28.64 -5.71
CA ASN A 472 10.26 27.54 -5.53
C ASN A 472 11.68 27.95 -5.06
N ASN A 473 11.83 29.15 -4.48
CA ASN A 473 13.10 29.64 -3.95
C ASN A 473 13.34 29.10 -2.55
N LEU A 474 14.53 28.56 -2.31
CA LEU A 474 14.93 27.95 -1.04
C LEU A 474 14.85 28.94 0.14
N ASP A 475 15.27 30.20 -0.05
CA ASP A 475 15.22 31.20 1.02
C ASP A 475 13.77 31.59 1.36
N CYS A 476 12.91 31.62 0.34
CA CYS A 476 11.49 31.84 0.54
C CYS A 476 10.85 30.67 1.34
N GLU A 477 11.25 29.44 1.08
CA GLU A 477 10.76 28.29 1.81
C GLU A 477 11.21 28.26 3.27
N LYS A 478 12.44 28.66 3.58
CA LYS A 478 12.97 28.76 4.95
C LYS A 478 12.23 29.76 5.85
N ILE A 479 11.55 30.74 5.24
CA ILE A 479 10.74 31.72 5.98
C ILE A 479 9.41 31.12 6.47
N ILE A 480 8.90 30.08 5.81
CA ILE A 480 7.58 29.49 6.11
C ILE A 480 7.45 29.10 7.59
N PRO A 481 8.30 28.24 8.18
CA PRO A 481 8.14 27.83 9.57
C PRO A 481 8.36 28.98 10.58
N GLN A 482 8.98 30.08 10.16
CA GLN A 482 9.13 31.29 10.99
C GLN A 482 7.84 32.10 11.05
N LYS A 483 7.12 32.19 9.92
CA LYS A 483 5.87 32.92 9.80
C LYS A 483 4.66 32.10 10.26
N ILE A 484 4.62 30.82 9.94
CA ILE A 484 3.55 29.88 10.26
C ILE A 484 4.13 28.57 10.78
N PRO A 485 4.37 28.48 12.09
CA PRO A 485 4.98 27.28 12.69
C PRO A 485 4.22 26.00 12.37
N ALA A 486 4.96 24.88 12.20
CA ALA A 486 4.47 23.55 11.87
C ALA A 486 3.91 23.37 10.43
N TYR A 487 3.98 24.37 9.58
CA TYR A 487 3.63 24.26 8.16
C TYR A 487 4.90 24.14 7.30
N SER A 488 4.82 23.33 6.24
CA SER A 488 5.86 23.22 5.21
C SER A 488 5.24 22.95 3.85
N ILE A 489 6.01 23.17 2.78
CA ILE A 489 5.61 22.76 1.43
C ILE A 489 5.55 21.23 1.38
N ARG A 490 4.39 20.68 1.05
CA ARG A 490 4.23 19.24 0.93
C ARG A 490 4.71 18.73 -0.42
N CYS A 491 4.28 19.39 -1.48
CA CYS A 491 4.79 19.22 -2.83
C CYS A 491 4.40 20.40 -3.72
N LEU A 492 5.11 20.54 -4.84
CA LEU A 492 4.76 21.39 -5.95
C LEU A 492 3.75 20.67 -6.83
N SER A 493 2.67 21.35 -7.21
CA SER A 493 1.68 20.80 -8.13
C SER A 493 2.30 20.59 -9.52
N LEU A 494 1.99 19.47 -10.15
CA LEU A 494 2.37 19.19 -11.54
C LEU A 494 1.21 19.38 -12.51
N THR A 495 0.00 19.51 -12.00
CA THR A 495 -1.24 19.69 -12.78
C THR A 495 -1.68 21.13 -12.84
N GLU A 496 -1.45 21.88 -11.76
CA GLU A 496 -1.85 23.25 -11.64
C GLU A 496 -0.64 24.16 -11.80
N LYS A 497 -0.59 24.93 -12.89
CA LYS A 497 0.43 25.93 -13.15
C LYS A 497 -0.09 27.28 -12.68
N SER A 498 0.79 28.11 -12.09
CA SER A 498 0.47 29.51 -11.81
C SER A 498 0.19 30.25 -13.12
N GLU A 499 -0.75 31.19 -13.10
CA GLU A 499 -0.99 32.07 -14.21
C GLU A 499 0.24 33.01 -14.42
N GLU A 500 0.49 33.43 -15.65
CA GLU A 500 1.71 34.18 -16.04
C GLU A 500 2.03 35.46 -15.23
N LYS A 501 1.14 35.88 -14.31
CA LYS A 501 1.30 37.11 -13.51
C LYS A 501 1.16 36.90 -12.00
N GLU A 502 0.98 35.66 -11.55
CA GLU A 502 0.83 35.41 -10.12
C GLU A 502 2.15 35.59 -9.37
N LYS A 503 2.05 36.11 -8.17
CA LYS A 503 3.20 36.36 -7.30
C LYS A 503 3.23 35.41 -6.15
N CYS A 504 4.42 34.94 -5.81
CA CYS A 504 4.66 34.18 -4.61
C CYS A 504 4.13 34.93 -3.38
N ILE A 505 3.30 34.25 -2.56
CA ILE A 505 2.66 34.91 -1.41
C ILE A 505 3.64 35.30 -0.30
N PHE A 506 4.88 34.82 -0.34
CA PHE A 506 5.90 35.11 0.68
C PHE A 506 6.89 36.17 0.30
N CYS A 507 7.30 36.27 -0.99
CA CYS A 507 8.35 37.18 -1.43
C CYS A 507 7.94 38.12 -2.57
N SER A 508 6.73 37.99 -3.11
CA SER A 508 6.19 38.79 -4.22
C SER A 508 6.96 38.67 -5.56
N SER A 509 7.92 37.77 -5.69
CA SER A 509 8.50 37.38 -6.97
C SER A 509 7.48 36.61 -7.81
N LEU A 510 7.70 36.45 -9.11
CA LEU A 510 6.84 35.61 -9.94
C LEU A 510 6.80 34.19 -9.37
N ALA A 511 5.62 33.59 -9.37
CA ALA A 511 5.41 32.19 -8.95
C ALA A 511 5.69 31.24 -10.12
N ASP A 512 6.50 30.25 -9.89
CA ASP A 512 6.80 29.21 -10.90
C ASP A 512 5.71 28.13 -10.95
N ASN A 513 5.12 27.83 -9.80
CA ASN A 513 4.15 26.75 -9.63
C ASN A 513 3.17 27.07 -8.50
N TYR A 514 2.08 26.32 -8.47
CA TYR A 514 1.33 26.15 -7.24
C TYR A 514 2.02 25.12 -6.33
N ALA A 515 1.97 25.37 -5.04
CA ALA A 515 2.48 24.45 -4.02
C ALA A 515 1.39 24.11 -2.99
N TYR A 516 1.35 22.88 -2.58
CA TYR A 516 0.54 22.46 -1.44
C TYR A 516 1.30 22.74 -0.16
N LEU A 517 0.76 23.61 0.66
CA LEU A 517 1.28 23.97 1.98
C LEU A 517 0.41 23.34 3.08
N GLY A 518 1.03 22.68 4.04
CA GLY A 518 0.28 22.03 5.11
C GLY A 518 1.14 21.56 6.26
N ARG A 519 0.47 21.05 7.29
CA ARG A 519 1.16 20.45 8.44
C ARG A 519 1.57 19.02 8.09
N SER A 520 2.84 18.69 8.34
CA SER A 520 3.34 17.32 8.24
C SER A 520 2.89 16.50 9.44
N TYR A 521 2.53 15.25 9.17
CA TYR A 521 2.26 14.27 10.24
C TYR A 521 3.53 13.89 10.99
#